data_72bdf1fc33d88280026af2ab3c451d88
#
_entry.id   72bdf1fc33d88280026af2ab3c451d88
#
_cell.length_a   1.000
_cell.length_b   1.000
_cell.length_c   1.000
_cell.angle_alpha   90.00
_cell.angle_beta   90.00
_cell.angle_gamma   90.00
#
_symmetry.space_group_name_H-M   'P 1'
#
loop_
_entity.id
_entity.type
_entity.pdbx_description
1 polymer ?
#
loop_
_entity_poly.entity_id
_entity_poly.type
_entity_poly.pdbx_seq_one_letter_code
_entity_poly.pdbx_strand_id
1 'polypeptide(L)'
;MKKAFLLVVIGLLSVILVSCSTSYSFMHGEPDIDTIKIEIVNLETDMGYHEGVDYSEEYITVIKTIESDKNEEFLSDFKKIKCYQPIVGSRIDSISGKAIRITYANGDIELITDYGTATVQNGEIHNSTTTFDSDEFSKLIDKYS
;
A
#
# COMPACT_ATOMS: atom_id res chain seq x y z
N MET A 1 -16.70 30.15 -34.01
CA MET A 1 -15.94 30.39 -32.77
C MET A 1 -16.47 29.65 -31.54
N LYS A 2 -17.78 29.63 -31.24
CA LYS A 2 -18.33 28.93 -30.04
C LYS A 2 -18.10 27.42 -30.04
N LYS A 3 -18.14 26.70 -31.18
CA LYS A 3 -17.91 25.25 -31.27
C LYS A 3 -16.45 24.86 -31.06
N ALA A 4 -15.50 25.68 -31.51
CA ALA A 4 -14.07 25.44 -31.31
C ALA A 4 -13.68 25.64 -29.84
N PHE A 5 -14.27 26.64 -29.17
CA PHE A 5 -14.05 26.88 -27.75
C PHE A 5 -14.57 25.73 -26.87
N LEU A 6 -15.74 25.18 -27.22
CA LEU A 6 -16.32 24.05 -26.50
C LEU A 6 -15.45 22.79 -26.62
N LEU A 7 -14.88 22.50 -27.79
CA LEU A 7 -13.98 21.36 -28.01
C LEU A 7 -12.67 21.47 -27.22
N VAL A 8 -12.13 22.70 -27.12
CA VAL A 8 -10.91 22.95 -26.31
C VAL A 8 -11.19 22.77 -24.82
N VAL A 9 -12.35 23.21 -24.32
CA VAL A 9 -12.76 23.07 -22.93
C VAL A 9 -12.97 21.57 -22.58
N ILE A 10 -13.62 20.79 -23.46
CA ILE A 10 -13.81 19.34 -23.28
C ILE A 10 -12.47 18.62 -23.32
N GLY A 11 -11.57 19.01 -24.22
CA GLY A 11 -10.20 18.45 -24.29
C GLY A 11 -9.38 18.73 -23.02
N LEU A 12 -9.49 19.94 -22.46
CA LEU A 12 -8.83 20.31 -21.20
C LEU A 12 -9.43 19.60 -19.98
N LEU A 13 -10.75 19.41 -19.93
CA LEU A 13 -11.40 18.64 -18.87
C LEU A 13 -11.03 17.14 -18.91
N SER A 14 -10.85 16.55 -20.10
CA SER A 14 -10.44 15.16 -20.23
C SER A 14 -9.00 14.92 -19.78
N VAL A 15 -8.14 15.92 -19.85
CA VAL A 15 -6.74 15.83 -19.35
C VAL A 15 -6.68 15.90 -17.81
N ILE A 16 -7.66 16.55 -17.16
CA ILE A 16 -7.71 16.67 -15.70
C ILE A 16 -8.23 15.38 -15.04
N LEU A 17 -8.89 14.47 -15.78
CA LEU A 17 -9.42 13.20 -15.29
C LEU A 17 -8.44 12.02 -15.44
N VAL A 18 -7.21 12.24 -15.87
CA VAL A 18 -6.18 11.22 -15.78
C VAL A 18 -5.79 11.15 -14.31
N SER A 19 -6.46 10.26 -13.57
CA SER A 19 -5.95 9.84 -12.27
C SER A 19 -4.54 9.29 -12.51
N CYS A 20 -3.54 10.01 -12.04
CA CYS A 20 -2.16 9.53 -12.08
C CYS A 20 -2.10 8.25 -11.25
N SER A 21 -2.16 7.09 -11.91
CA SER A 21 -1.69 5.87 -11.29
C SER A 21 -0.19 6.05 -11.13
N THR A 22 0.26 6.21 -9.89
CA THR A 22 1.67 6.30 -9.55
C THR A 22 2.17 4.92 -9.15
N SER A 23 3.46 4.65 -9.35
CA SER A 23 4.09 3.51 -8.71
C SER A 23 4.12 3.74 -7.21
N TYR A 24 3.91 2.68 -6.42
CA TYR A 24 4.01 2.75 -4.97
C TYR A 24 5.42 3.16 -4.54
N SER A 25 5.51 4.10 -3.61
CA SER A 25 6.78 4.53 -3.02
C SER A 25 6.91 3.92 -1.63
N PHE A 26 7.83 2.97 -1.50
CA PHE A 26 8.15 2.35 -0.22
C PHE A 26 8.78 3.35 0.76
N MET A 27 8.62 3.09 2.06
CA MET A 27 9.06 3.94 3.16
C MET A 27 10.56 4.35 3.06
N HIS A 28 11.42 3.42 2.70
CA HIS A 28 12.87 3.63 2.57
C HIS A 28 13.34 3.63 1.11
N GLY A 29 12.45 3.93 0.14
CA GLY A 29 12.74 3.77 -1.27
C GLY A 29 12.68 2.30 -1.70
N GLU A 30 13.43 1.94 -2.75
CA GLU A 30 13.44 0.56 -3.25
C GLU A 30 13.97 -0.40 -2.17
N PRO A 31 13.18 -1.43 -1.73
CA PRO A 31 13.63 -2.35 -0.70
C PRO A 31 14.83 -3.18 -1.16
N ASP A 32 15.81 -3.36 -0.29
CA ASP A 32 16.90 -4.30 -0.50
C ASP A 32 16.39 -5.73 -0.26
N ILE A 33 16.21 -6.48 -1.35
CA ILE A 33 15.58 -7.81 -1.38
C ILE A 33 16.28 -8.84 -0.49
N ASP A 34 17.58 -8.66 -0.25
CA ASP A 34 18.38 -9.59 0.54
C ASP A 34 18.22 -9.38 2.05
N THR A 35 17.73 -8.21 2.46
CA THR A 35 17.67 -7.81 3.87
C THR A 35 16.25 -7.65 4.42
N ILE A 36 15.23 -7.61 3.55
CA ILE A 36 13.84 -7.50 3.97
C ILE A 36 13.22 -8.85 4.24
N LYS A 37 12.22 -8.85 5.14
CA LYS A 37 11.27 -9.94 5.32
C LYS A 37 9.92 -9.53 4.81
N ILE A 38 9.31 -10.33 3.95
CA ILE A 38 7.96 -10.10 3.42
C ILE A 38 7.02 -11.17 3.96
N GLU A 39 5.86 -10.76 4.47
CA GLU A 39 4.83 -11.64 4.99
C GLU A 39 3.45 -11.21 4.52
N ILE A 40 2.59 -12.19 4.27
CA ILE A 40 1.15 -11.99 4.16
C ILE A 40 0.57 -12.20 5.54
N VAL A 41 -0.16 -11.20 6.04
CA VAL A 41 -0.69 -11.19 7.40
C VAL A 41 -2.19 -10.85 7.39
N ASN A 42 -2.87 -11.17 8.48
CA ASN A 42 -4.20 -10.64 8.76
C ASN A 42 -4.11 -9.72 9.97
N LEU A 43 -4.60 -8.50 9.82
CA LEU A 43 -4.70 -7.49 10.87
C LEU A 43 -6.09 -7.56 11.48
N GLU A 44 -6.21 -7.71 12.80
CA GLU A 44 -7.50 -7.79 13.47
C GLU A 44 -8.24 -6.45 13.42
N THR A 45 -9.56 -6.50 13.16
CA THR A 45 -10.37 -5.31 12.90
C THR A 45 -10.67 -4.47 14.13
N ASP A 46 -10.82 -5.09 15.29
CA ASP A 46 -11.29 -4.41 16.51
C ASP A 46 -10.19 -3.60 17.22
N MET A 47 -8.94 -3.90 16.90
CA MET A 47 -7.76 -3.28 17.51
C MET A 47 -6.93 -2.52 16.49
N GLY A 48 -7.57 -2.03 15.43
CA GLY A 48 -6.98 -1.46 14.24
C GLY A 48 -5.72 -0.63 14.50
N TYR A 49 -4.81 -0.67 13.55
CA TYR A 49 -3.57 0.09 13.58
C TYR A 49 -3.89 1.57 13.39
N HIS A 50 -4.09 2.25 14.54
CA HIS A 50 -4.45 3.65 14.60
C HIS A 50 -3.20 4.54 14.55
N GLU A 51 -3.35 5.69 13.93
CA GLU A 51 -2.31 6.74 13.89
C GLU A 51 -1.86 7.13 15.30
N GLY A 52 -0.53 7.13 15.52
CA GLY A 52 0.08 7.55 16.77
C GLY A 52 -0.07 6.56 17.95
N VAL A 53 -0.49 5.32 17.67
CA VAL A 53 -0.57 4.24 18.68
C VAL A 53 0.69 3.39 18.60
N ASP A 54 1.10 2.82 19.73
CA ASP A 54 2.21 1.88 19.79
C ASP A 54 1.88 0.61 19.00
N TYR A 55 2.82 0.20 18.17
CA TYR A 55 2.73 -1.03 17.41
C TYR A 55 2.73 -2.26 18.31
N SER A 56 1.85 -3.21 18.05
CA SER A 56 1.79 -4.50 18.75
C SER A 56 1.63 -5.66 17.78
N GLU A 57 2.44 -6.71 17.96
CA GLU A 57 2.31 -7.97 17.23
C GLU A 57 1.11 -8.82 17.67
N GLU A 58 0.47 -8.48 18.80
CA GLU A 58 -0.63 -9.25 19.38
C GLU A 58 -1.83 -9.37 18.44
N TYR A 59 -2.02 -8.36 17.56
CA TYR A 59 -3.16 -8.26 16.65
C TYR A 59 -2.83 -8.67 15.22
N ILE A 60 -1.68 -9.34 15.02
CA ILE A 60 -1.24 -9.82 13.70
C ILE A 60 -1.24 -11.34 13.67
N THR A 61 -1.95 -11.90 12.69
CA THR A 61 -1.82 -13.32 12.35
C THR A 61 -1.04 -13.46 11.05
N VAL A 62 0.13 -14.11 11.12
CA VAL A 62 0.93 -14.42 9.93
C VAL A 62 0.24 -15.56 9.16
N ILE A 63 -0.14 -15.30 7.93
CA ILE A 63 -0.72 -16.28 7.01
C ILE A 63 0.41 -17.02 6.28
N LYS A 64 1.37 -16.25 5.75
CA LYS A 64 2.48 -16.78 4.97
C LYS A 64 3.71 -15.88 5.09
N THR A 65 4.88 -16.48 5.26
CA THR A 65 6.16 -15.81 5.05
C THR A 65 6.64 -16.11 3.63
N ILE A 66 7.00 -15.09 2.86
CA ILE A 66 7.61 -15.24 1.54
C ILE A 66 9.06 -15.66 1.73
N GLU A 67 9.49 -16.68 1.02
CA GLU A 67 10.88 -17.13 1.04
C GLU A 67 11.78 -16.07 0.41
N SER A 68 12.97 -15.86 0.95
CA SER A 68 13.86 -14.76 0.55
C SER A 68 14.22 -14.79 -0.93
N ASP A 69 14.36 -15.97 -1.52
CA ASP A 69 14.61 -16.17 -2.95
C ASP A 69 13.41 -15.81 -3.85
N LYS A 70 12.24 -15.55 -3.25
CA LYS A 70 11.01 -15.10 -3.91
C LYS A 70 10.71 -13.61 -3.71
N ASN A 71 11.47 -12.90 -2.89
CA ASN A 71 11.24 -11.49 -2.61
C ASN A 71 11.23 -10.63 -3.90
N GLU A 72 12.17 -10.87 -4.81
CA GLU A 72 12.24 -10.13 -6.08
C GLU A 72 11.00 -10.36 -6.96
N GLU A 73 10.57 -11.63 -7.11
CA GLU A 73 9.37 -11.97 -7.88
C GLU A 73 8.13 -11.32 -7.25
N PHE A 74 7.97 -11.44 -5.92
CA PHE A 74 6.86 -10.85 -5.19
C PHE A 74 6.79 -9.32 -5.39
N LEU A 75 7.89 -8.60 -5.16
CA LEU A 75 7.94 -7.14 -5.33
C LEU A 75 7.71 -6.72 -6.78
N SER A 76 8.22 -7.50 -7.75
CA SER A 76 7.94 -7.27 -9.17
C SER A 76 6.47 -7.37 -9.50
N ASP A 77 5.76 -8.35 -8.94
CA ASP A 77 4.31 -8.51 -9.12
C ASP A 77 3.52 -7.42 -8.38
N PHE A 78 3.91 -7.10 -7.14
CA PHE A 78 3.28 -6.03 -6.37
C PHE A 78 3.36 -4.67 -7.09
N LYS A 79 4.49 -4.32 -7.68
CA LYS A 79 4.68 -3.06 -8.41
C LYS A 79 3.82 -2.92 -9.67
N LYS A 80 3.24 -4.01 -10.17
CA LYS A 80 2.32 -3.98 -11.31
C LYS A 80 0.90 -3.55 -10.91
N ILE A 81 0.57 -3.63 -9.61
CA ILE A 81 -0.73 -3.24 -9.10
C ILE A 81 -0.87 -1.72 -9.18
N LYS A 82 -1.99 -1.28 -9.71
CA LYS A 82 -2.28 0.16 -9.78
C LYS A 82 -2.44 0.74 -8.39
N CYS A 83 -1.69 1.80 -8.14
CA CYS A 83 -1.68 2.53 -6.87
C CYS A 83 -2.27 3.93 -7.09
N TYR A 84 -3.11 4.38 -6.16
CA TYR A 84 -3.79 5.67 -6.20
C TYR A 84 -3.46 6.43 -4.93
N GLN A 85 -2.90 7.63 -5.10
CA GLN A 85 -2.71 8.56 -4.00
C GLN A 85 -3.83 9.61 -4.06
N PRO A 86 -4.56 9.85 -2.99
CA PRO A 86 -5.59 10.88 -2.97
C PRO A 86 -4.96 12.27 -3.11
N ILE A 87 -5.58 13.10 -3.95
CA ILE A 87 -5.07 14.45 -4.27
C ILE A 87 -5.20 15.40 -3.09
N VAL A 88 -6.11 15.18 -2.14
CA VAL A 88 -6.32 16.04 -0.96
C VAL A 88 -6.84 15.23 0.24
N GLY A 89 -6.09 15.29 1.34
CA GLY A 89 -6.61 15.31 2.71
C GLY A 89 -7.50 14.19 3.24
N SER A 90 -7.65 13.07 2.54
CA SER A 90 -8.30 11.91 3.16
C SER A 90 -7.31 11.25 4.13
N ARG A 91 -7.73 11.12 5.38
CA ARG A 91 -6.96 10.46 6.42
C ARG A 91 -7.63 9.11 6.70
N ILE A 92 -6.83 8.06 6.77
CA ILE A 92 -7.29 6.77 7.28
C ILE A 92 -6.94 6.73 8.77
N ASP A 93 -7.92 6.46 9.61
CA ASP A 93 -7.69 6.37 11.05
C ASP A 93 -7.08 5.03 11.44
N SER A 94 -7.37 3.96 10.68
CA SER A 94 -6.84 2.62 10.92
C SER A 94 -6.84 1.75 9.66
N ILE A 95 -6.02 0.71 9.67
CA ILE A 95 -6.03 -0.37 8.67
C ILE A 95 -6.33 -1.71 9.33
N SER A 96 -6.94 -2.65 8.58
CA SER A 96 -7.29 -3.99 9.06
C SER A 96 -7.44 -4.97 7.89
N GLY A 97 -7.60 -6.24 8.20
CA GLY A 97 -7.79 -7.30 7.20
C GLY A 97 -6.47 -7.82 6.62
N LYS A 98 -6.53 -8.42 5.42
CA LYS A 98 -5.35 -8.98 4.76
C LYS A 98 -4.39 -7.87 4.35
N ALA A 99 -3.13 -8.02 4.70
CA ALA A 99 -2.08 -7.05 4.43
C ALA A 99 -0.77 -7.73 4.01
N ILE A 100 0.05 -6.97 3.31
CA ILE A 100 1.47 -7.27 3.10
C ILE A 100 2.23 -6.57 4.21
N ARG A 101 3.06 -7.31 4.94
CA ARG A 101 4.01 -6.77 5.91
C ARG A 101 5.41 -6.85 5.34
N ILE A 102 6.10 -5.72 5.26
CA ILE A 102 7.52 -5.64 4.93
C ILE A 102 8.26 -5.19 6.19
N THR A 103 9.18 -6.02 6.67
CA THR A 103 10.06 -5.68 7.77
C THR A 103 11.45 -5.39 7.23
N TYR A 104 11.96 -4.21 7.52
CA TYR A 104 13.28 -3.74 7.08
C TYR A 104 14.38 -4.14 8.07
N ALA A 105 15.64 -4.14 7.61
CA ALA A 105 16.79 -4.51 8.44
C ALA A 105 16.98 -3.65 9.71
N ASN A 106 16.51 -2.41 9.68
CA ASN A 106 16.56 -1.50 10.85
C ASN A 106 15.42 -1.72 11.85
N GLY A 107 14.49 -2.65 11.55
CA GLY A 107 13.33 -2.96 12.39
C GLY A 107 12.08 -2.16 12.07
N ASP A 108 12.13 -1.19 11.14
CA ASP A 108 10.94 -0.50 10.67
C ASP A 108 10.03 -1.46 9.92
N ILE A 109 8.72 -1.20 9.95
CA ILE A 109 7.71 -2.06 9.34
C ILE A 109 6.81 -1.21 8.43
N GLU A 110 6.43 -1.80 7.32
CA GLU A 110 5.44 -1.26 6.40
C GLU A 110 4.30 -2.27 6.25
N LEU A 111 3.08 -1.83 6.54
CA LEU A 111 1.84 -2.61 6.42
C LEU A 111 1.03 -2.03 5.25
N ILE A 112 0.67 -2.87 4.29
CA ILE A 112 0.01 -2.46 3.06
C ILE A 112 -1.28 -3.27 2.90
N THR A 113 -2.42 -2.58 2.90
CA THR A 113 -3.73 -3.13 2.52
C THR A 113 -4.17 -2.56 1.17
N ASP A 114 -5.26 -3.05 0.61
CA ASP A 114 -5.79 -2.52 -0.65
C ASP A 114 -6.36 -1.09 -0.53
N TYR A 115 -6.73 -0.65 0.68
CA TYR A 115 -7.35 0.66 0.91
C TYR A 115 -6.50 1.63 1.74
N GLY A 116 -5.33 1.22 2.21
CA GLY A 116 -4.44 2.07 2.99
C GLY A 116 -3.14 1.41 3.36
N THR A 117 -2.21 2.21 3.84
CA THR A 117 -0.92 1.74 4.33
C THR A 117 -0.62 2.32 5.71
N ALA A 118 0.19 1.61 6.48
CA ALA A 118 0.76 2.12 7.71
C ALA A 118 2.27 1.84 7.74
N THR A 119 3.02 2.77 8.31
CA THR A 119 4.43 2.58 8.60
C THR A 119 4.64 2.58 10.11
N VAL A 120 5.56 1.75 10.59
CA VAL A 120 5.95 1.70 12.00
C VAL A 120 7.39 2.14 12.10
N GLN A 121 7.61 3.27 12.76
CA GLN A 121 8.92 3.82 13.02
C GLN A 121 9.08 4.07 14.51
N ASN A 122 10.18 3.62 15.09
CA ASN A 122 10.41 3.73 16.54
C ASN A 122 9.26 3.15 17.40
N GLY A 123 8.52 2.17 16.86
CA GLY A 123 7.37 1.55 17.53
C GLY A 123 6.04 2.28 17.38
N GLU A 124 6.00 3.45 16.74
CA GLU A 124 4.81 4.25 16.53
C GLU A 124 4.23 4.07 15.12
N ILE A 125 2.89 4.03 15.01
CA ILE A 125 2.16 3.82 13.76
C ILE A 125 1.83 5.16 13.09
N HIS A 126 2.12 5.24 11.77
CA HIS A 126 1.76 6.37 10.91
C HIS A 126 1.00 5.87 9.69
N ASN A 127 -0.26 6.28 9.54
CA ASN A 127 -1.15 5.84 8.48
C ASN A 127 -1.11 6.75 7.23
N SER A 128 -1.31 6.13 6.07
CA SER A 128 -1.42 6.81 4.78
C SER A 128 -2.63 6.28 3.99
N THR A 129 -3.23 7.17 3.20
CA THR A 129 -4.41 6.88 2.36
C THR A 129 -4.09 6.33 0.99
N THR A 130 -2.89 5.82 0.77
CA THR A 130 -2.55 5.15 -0.48
C THR A 130 -3.42 3.92 -0.67
N THR A 131 -4.16 3.85 -1.78
CA THR A 131 -5.05 2.72 -2.12
C THR A 131 -4.55 1.99 -3.36
N PHE A 132 -4.95 0.73 -3.48
CA PHE A 132 -4.59 -0.13 -4.61
C PHE A 132 -5.85 -0.64 -5.30
N ASP A 133 -5.70 -1.13 -6.54
CA ASP A 133 -6.76 -1.89 -7.17
C ASP A 133 -7.04 -3.15 -6.35
N SER A 134 -8.24 -3.24 -5.79
CA SER A 134 -8.61 -4.28 -4.81
C SER A 134 -8.60 -5.68 -5.41
N ASP A 135 -9.02 -5.81 -6.68
CA ASP A 135 -9.03 -7.10 -7.37
C ASP A 135 -7.60 -7.57 -7.69
N GLU A 136 -6.73 -6.66 -8.14
CA GLU A 136 -5.33 -6.97 -8.41
C GLU A 136 -4.58 -7.30 -7.12
N PHE A 137 -4.84 -6.55 -6.04
CA PHE A 137 -4.26 -6.79 -4.72
C PHE A 137 -4.69 -8.16 -4.16
N SER A 138 -5.97 -8.49 -4.21
CA SER A 138 -6.48 -9.80 -3.77
C SER A 138 -5.86 -10.95 -4.54
N LYS A 139 -5.72 -10.83 -5.87
CA LYS A 139 -5.05 -11.85 -6.71
C LYS A 139 -3.58 -12.04 -6.33
N LEU A 140 -2.86 -10.97 -5.99
CA LEU A 140 -1.49 -11.07 -5.50
C LEU A 140 -1.44 -11.84 -4.18
N ILE A 141 -2.28 -11.46 -3.22
CA ILE A 141 -2.37 -12.16 -1.92
C ILE A 141 -2.66 -13.65 -2.13
N ASP A 142 -3.64 -13.99 -2.96
CA ASP A 142 -4.05 -15.39 -3.20
C ASP A 142 -2.96 -16.20 -3.94
N LYS A 143 -2.15 -15.55 -4.78
CA LYS A 143 -1.02 -16.20 -5.48
C LYS A 143 0.07 -16.66 -4.49
N TYR A 144 0.29 -15.89 -3.42
CA TYR A 144 1.42 -16.10 -2.51
C TYR A 144 1.03 -16.60 -1.11
N SER A 145 -0.28 -16.81 -0.85
CA SER A 145 -0.80 -17.32 0.45
C SER A 145 -0.62 -18.83 0.64
#